data_0f85e4746ec24edf4d1644059d6fffef
#
_entry.id   0f85e4746ec24edf4d1644059d6fffef
#
_cell.length_a   1.000
_cell.length_b   1.000
_cell.length_c   1.000
_cell.angle_alpha   90.00
_cell.angle_beta   90.00
_cell.angle_gamma   90.00
#
_symmetry.space_group_name_H-M   'P 1'
#
loop_
_entity.id
_entity.type
_entity.pdbx_description
1 polymer ?
#
loop_
_entity_poly.entity_id
_entity_poly.type
_entity_poly.pdbx_seq_one_letter_code
_entity_poly.pdbx_strand_id
1 'polypeptide(L)'
;EAINGQFDDILPVIAPDGRTLYFCRSQSPENIGGGRQDIWFSELQADGTWGVAKNIGIPLNNRDNNYLCSITPDGNTILVGDGYSSATNRQRSIAISHRTLDGWSVPKPVVIKNFYNDNRFGEYSLANDNKTLILAVERKDARGGKDLYVCFRQEDSSFSEPLNLGPVVNSLGHEATPFIASDGTSLYFSSDGHGGFGAFDVFVTRRQDSTWTNWSTPENLGATINTSGWDLYYTIPASGDYAYYVSYGNTYGAGDIFRIGLPKKVRPRPVVLIQGRVLNKKTNQPIEADIFYEILPE
;
A
#
# COMPACT_ATOMS: atom_id res chain seq x y z
N GLU A 1 -18.22 -14.38 -6.85
CA GLU A 1 -18.71 -13.11 -6.33
C GLU A 1 -17.98 -11.93 -6.96
N ALA A 2 -18.25 -10.67 -6.53
CA ALA A 2 -17.78 -9.50 -7.27
C ALA A 2 -16.24 -9.30 -7.23
N ILE A 3 -15.58 -9.64 -6.10
CA ILE A 3 -14.14 -9.50 -5.90
C ILE A 3 -13.50 -10.89 -5.83
N ASN A 4 -13.71 -11.61 -4.73
CA ASN A 4 -13.08 -12.91 -4.51
C ASN A 4 -13.63 -13.98 -5.48
N GLY A 5 -12.74 -14.82 -5.98
CA GLY A 5 -13.04 -15.90 -6.91
C GLY A 5 -12.31 -17.20 -6.57
N GLN A 6 -12.23 -18.09 -7.53
CA GLN A 6 -11.51 -19.37 -7.38
C GLN A 6 -9.98 -19.19 -7.43
N PHE A 7 -9.51 -17.98 -7.67
CA PHE A 7 -8.09 -17.63 -7.79
C PHE A 7 -7.54 -17.09 -6.48
N ASP A 8 -6.26 -16.77 -6.47
CA ASP A 8 -5.59 -16.13 -5.35
C ASP A 8 -5.76 -14.61 -5.48
N ASP A 9 -6.69 -14.04 -4.71
CA ASP A 9 -7.03 -12.61 -4.70
C ASP A 9 -6.38 -11.95 -3.49
N ILE A 10 -5.26 -11.25 -3.71
CA ILE A 10 -4.35 -10.75 -2.68
C ILE A 10 -3.91 -9.30 -2.90
N LEU A 11 -3.12 -8.74 -1.98
CA LEU A 11 -2.58 -7.38 -2.03
C LEU A 11 -3.66 -6.31 -2.26
N PRO A 12 -4.72 -6.24 -1.44
CA PRO A 12 -5.71 -5.18 -1.58
C PRO A 12 -5.10 -3.82 -1.30
N VAL A 13 -5.44 -2.85 -2.12
CA VAL A 13 -5.15 -1.43 -1.93
C VAL A 13 -6.43 -0.65 -2.15
N ILE A 14 -7.02 -0.17 -1.05
CA ILE A 14 -8.20 0.70 -1.14
C ILE A 14 -7.76 2.13 -1.45
N ALA A 15 -8.38 2.75 -2.46
CA ALA A 15 -8.17 4.17 -2.70
C ALA A 15 -8.60 4.99 -1.47
N PRO A 16 -7.92 6.11 -1.15
CA PRO A 16 -8.22 6.89 0.04
C PRO A 16 -9.66 7.37 0.16
N ASP A 17 -10.35 7.58 -0.97
CA ASP A 17 -11.78 7.92 -1.02
C ASP A 17 -12.72 6.74 -0.69
N GLY A 18 -12.17 5.52 -0.55
CA GLY A 18 -12.93 4.30 -0.27
C GLY A 18 -13.78 3.77 -1.41
N ARG A 19 -13.61 4.27 -2.64
CA ARG A 19 -14.49 3.96 -3.78
C ARG A 19 -13.92 2.99 -4.80
N THR A 20 -12.59 2.81 -4.84
CA THR A 20 -11.94 1.87 -5.74
C THR A 20 -11.04 0.94 -4.93
N LEU A 21 -11.27 -0.36 -5.04
CA LEU A 21 -10.41 -1.38 -4.47
C LEU A 21 -9.58 -2.01 -5.58
N TYR A 22 -8.28 -1.84 -5.49
CA TYR A 22 -7.29 -2.53 -6.32
C TYR A 22 -6.80 -3.77 -5.60
N PHE A 23 -6.42 -4.79 -6.35
CA PHE A 23 -5.86 -6.02 -5.80
C PHE A 23 -5.11 -6.80 -6.88
N CYS A 24 -4.38 -7.83 -6.48
CA CYS A 24 -3.74 -8.75 -7.40
C CYS A 24 -4.52 -10.04 -7.50
N ARG A 25 -4.69 -10.53 -8.71
CA ARG A 25 -5.23 -11.86 -8.98
C ARG A 25 -4.16 -12.72 -9.64
N SER A 26 -3.86 -13.89 -9.06
CA SER A 26 -2.93 -14.86 -9.61
C SER A 26 -3.67 -15.95 -10.38
N GLN A 27 -3.00 -16.52 -11.37
CA GLN A 27 -3.45 -17.74 -12.10
C GLN A 27 -4.80 -17.60 -12.84
N SER A 28 -5.32 -16.40 -13.01
CA SER A 28 -6.50 -16.17 -13.84
C SER A 28 -6.16 -16.31 -15.34
N PRO A 29 -6.99 -16.97 -16.13
CA PRO A 29 -6.82 -17.03 -17.59
C PRO A 29 -6.95 -15.66 -18.27
N GLU A 30 -7.55 -14.68 -17.60
CA GLU A 30 -7.71 -13.31 -18.08
C GLU A 30 -6.47 -12.43 -17.79
N ASN A 31 -5.46 -12.97 -17.11
CA ASN A 31 -4.20 -12.26 -16.88
C ASN A 31 -3.35 -12.21 -18.15
N ILE A 32 -2.71 -11.06 -18.39
CA ILE A 32 -1.88 -10.83 -19.59
C ILE A 32 -0.69 -11.79 -19.65
N GLY A 33 -0.09 -12.11 -18.49
CA GLY A 33 1.02 -13.06 -18.35
C GLY A 33 0.59 -14.52 -18.17
N GLY A 34 -0.68 -14.84 -18.34
CA GLY A 34 -1.23 -16.17 -18.04
C GLY A 34 -1.26 -16.42 -16.52
N GLY A 35 -0.60 -17.48 -16.01
CA GLY A 35 -0.58 -17.83 -14.58
C GLY A 35 0.13 -16.86 -13.63
N ARG A 36 0.58 -15.70 -14.09
CA ARG A 36 1.23 -14.67 -13.26
C ARG A 36 0.21 -13.76 -12.56
N GLN A 37 0.71 -12.82 -11.77
CA GLN A 37 -0.11 -11.84 -11.07
C GLN A 37 -0.37 -10.62 -11.95
N ASP A 38 -1.64 -10.24 -12.07
CA ASP A 38 -2.08 -8.99 -12.66
C ASP A 38 -2.79 -8.12 -11.63
N ILE A 39 -2.75 -6.81 -11.84
CA ILE A 39 -3.52 -5.81 -11.09
C ILE A 39 -4.96 -5.84 -11.61
N TRP A 40 -5.89 -6.02 -10.69
CA TRP A 40 -7.33 -5.94 -10.90
C TRP A 40 -7.93 -4.82 -10.05
N PHE A 41 -9.12 -4.38 -10.37
CA PHE A 41 -9.84 -3.39 -9.56
C PHE A 41 -11.35 -3.63 -9.59
N SER A 42 -12.00 -3.15 -8.55
CA SER A 42 -13.47 -3.06 -8.46
C SER A 42 -13.87 -1.69 -7.94
N GLU A 43 -15.03 -1.21 -8.37
CA GLU A 43 -15.58 0.11 -8.01
C GLU A 43 -16.81 -0.07 -7.13
N LEU A 44 -16.90 0.74 -6.08
CA LEU A 44 -18.06 0.78 -5.20
C LEU A 44 -19.25 1.39 -5.93
N GLN A 45 -20.35 0.63 -6.03
CA GLN A 45 -21.57 1.03 -6.69
C GLN A 45 -22.42 1.96 -5.79
N ALA A 46 -23.41 2.60 -6.38
CA ALA A 46 -24.28 3.52 -5.64
C ALA A 46 -25.11 2.84 -4.53
N ASP A 47 -25.36 1.55 -4.66
CA ASP A 47 -26.05 0.73 -3.65
C ASP A 47 -25.14 0.23 -2.51
N GLY A 48 -23.85 0.60 -2.53
CA GLY A 48 -22.86 0.18 -1.53
C GLY A 48 -22.27 -1.20 -1.76
N THR A 49 -22.57 -1.87 -2.87
CA THR A 49 -21.96 -3.15 -3.27
C THR A 49 -20.72 -2.91 -4.15
N TRP A 50 -19.81 -3.88 -4.18
CA TRP A 50 -18.70 -3.86 -5.11
C TRP A 50 -19.15 -4.38 -6.48
N GLY A 51 -18.74 -3.66 -7.53
CA GLY A 51 -18.94 -4.11 -8.91
C GLY A 51 -18.04 -5.32 -9.25
N VAL A 52 -18.35 -5.97 -10.37
CA VAL A 52 -17.52 -7.08 -10.86
C VAL A 52 -16.09 -6.60 -11.11
N ALA A 53 -15.12 -7.33 -10.62
CA ALA A 53 -13.71 -7.03 -10.78
C ALA A 53 -13.28 -7.05 -12.25
N LYS A 54 -12.38 -6.12 -12.61
CA LYS A 54 -11.86 -5.95 -13.97
C LYS A 54 -10.34 -5.98 -13.94
N ASN A 55 -9.71 -6.64 -14.92
CA ASN A 55 -8.29 -6.52 -15.16
C ASN A 55 -7.97 -5.09 -15.61
N ILE A 56 -6.98 -4.43 -14.99
CA ILE A 56 -6.66 -3.04 -15.30
C ILE A 56 -5.98 -2.87 -16.67
N GLY A 57 -5.40 -3.94 -17.20
CA GLY A 57 -4.80 -3.97 -18.53
C GLY A 57 -3.45 -3.28 -18.64
N ILE A 58 -3.01 -3.10 -19.89
CA ILE A 58 -1.80 -2.34 -20.20
C ILE A 58 -2.04 -0.84 -19.98
N PRO A 59 -0.98 -0.07 -19.60
CA PRO A 59 0.42 -0.46 -19.47
C PRO A 59 0.80 -0.98 -18.08
N LEU A 60 -0.15 -1.11 -17.14
CA LEU A 60 0.14 -1.55 -15.78
C LEU A 60 0.35 -3.06 -15.67
N ASN A 61 -0.41 -3.84 -16.44
CA ASN A 61 -0.19 -5.27 -16.53
C ASN A 61 0.64 -5.62 -17.76
N ASN A 62 1.58 -6.54 -17.60
CA ASN A 62 2.46 -7.06 -18.64
C ASN A 62 2.67 -8.58 -18.44
N ARG A 63 3.67 -9.17 -19.06
CA ARG A 63 3.94 -10.63 -18.97
C ARG A 63 4.64 -11.07 -17.68
N ASP A 64 5.02 -10.14 -16.81
CA ASP A 64 5.64 -10.43 -15.52
C ASP A 64 4.58 -10.38 -14.41
N ASN A 65 5.00 -10.54 -13.14
CA ASN A 65 4.13 -10.27 -12.00
C ASN A 65 3.95 -8.76 -11.85
N ASN A 66 2.71 -8.33 -11.69
CA ASN A 66 2.38 -6.92 -11.50
C ASN A 66 1.49 -6.78 -10.27
N TYR A 67 1.81 -5.84 -9.39
CA TYR A 67 1.01 -5.51 -8.23
C TYR A 67 1.05 -4.02 -7.91
N LEU A 68 -0.02 -3.54 -7.31
CA LEU A 68 -0.13 -2.16 -6.85
C LEU A 68 0.27 -2.11 -5.37
N CYS A 69 1.18 -1.20 -5.02
CA CYS A 69 1.64 -1.01 -3.65
C CYS A 69 0.84 0.06 -2.91
N SER A 70 0.53 1.16 -3.60
CA SER A 70 -0.22 2.29 -3.02
C SER A 70 -0.74 3.23 -4.11
N ILE A 71 -1.71 4.07 -3.73
CA ILE A 71 -2.27 5.13 -4.57
C ILE A 71 -2.36 6.42 -3.76
N THR A 72 -2.03 7.55 -4.40
CA THR A 72 -2.13 8.87 -3.75
C THR A 72 -3.59 9.32 -3.55
N PRO A 73 -3.87 10.22 -2.58
CA PRO A 73 -5.23 10.65 -2.25
C PRO A 73 -6.01 11.25 -3.40
N ASP A 74 -5.33 11.90 -4.33
CA ASP A 74 -5.93 12.49 -5.53
C ASP A 74 -6.25 11.44 -6.62
N GLY A 75 -5.86 10.17 -6.41
CA GLY A 75 -6.04 9.08 -7.37
C GLY A 75 -5.19 9.20 -8.63
N ASN A 76 -4.21 10.11 -8.66
CA ASN A 76 -3.45 10.45 -9.88
C ASN A 76 -2.08 9.78 -9.96
N THR A 77 -1.57 9.25 -8.85
CA THR A 77 -0.27 8.58 -8.81
C THR A 77 -0.39 7.24 -8.12
N ILE A 78 0.17 6.20 -8.74
CA ILE A 78 0.27 4.86 -8.16
C ILE A 78 1.72 4.41 -8.09
N LEU A 79 2.03 3.68 -7.02
CA LEU A 79 3.25 2.91 -6.88
C LEU A 79 2.94 1.46 -7.23
N VAL A 80 3.70 0.89 -8.15
CA VAL A 80 3.56 -0.49 -8.62
C VAL A 80 4.87 -1.26 -8.43
N GLY A 81 4.77 -2.54 -8.14
CA GLY A 81 5.92 -3.42 -7.93
C GLY A 81 6.07 -4.48 -9.02
N ASP A 82 7.28 -4.98 -9.16
CA ASP A 82 7.76 -5.96 -10.14
C ASP A 82 7.52 -5.56 -11.63
N GLY A 83 8.07 -6.32 -12.56
CA GLY A 83 7.76 -6.26 -13.99
C GLY A 83 8.14 -5.00 -14.78
N TYR A 84 8.64 -3.95 -14.12
CA TYR A 84 8.90 -2.65 -14.78
C TYR A 84 10.39 -2.30 -14.86
N SER A 85 11.29 -3.20 -14.48
CA SER A 85 12.73 -3.00 -14.59
C SER A 85 13.21 -3.24 -16.01
N SER A 86 14.27 -2.52 -16.44
CA SER A 86 14.94 -2.81 -17.70
C SER A 86 15.60 -4.19 -17.64
N ALA A 87 15.75 -4.86 -18.81
CA ALA A 87 16.33 -6.19 -18.93
C ALA A 87 17.75 -6.35 -18.32
N THR A 88 18.41 -5.25 -17.98
CA THR A 88 19.75 -5.20 -17.39
C THR A 88 19.76 -5.11 -15.86
N ASN A 89 18.65 -4.73 -15.23
CA ASN A 89 18.55 -4.62 -13.79
C ASN A 89 17.47 -5.56 -13.24
N ARG A 90 17.86 -6.78 -12.89
CA ARG A 90 16.98 -7.82 -12.36
C ARG A 90 16.61 -7.63 -10.88
N GLN A 91 17.01 -6.52 -10.26
CA GLN A 91 16.50 -6.18 -8.92
C GLN A 91 15.01 -5.87 -9.06
N ARG A 92 14.20 -6.54 -8.27
CA ARG A 92 12.77 -6.27 -8.15
C ARG A 92 12.61 -4.81 -7.77
N SER A 93 12.11 -4.03 -8.72
CA SER A 93 12.02 -2.58 -8.61
C SER A 93 10.57 -2.17 -8.47
N ILE A 94 10.37 -1.07 -7.79
CA ILE A 94 9.10 -0.35 -7.81
C ILE A 94 9.13 0.72 -8.90
N ALA A 95 7.97 1.04 -9.41
CA ALA A 95 7.79 2.05 -10.42
C ALA A 95 6.60 2.96 -10.09
N ILE A 96 6.62 4.18 -10.61
CA ILE A 96 5.51 5.13 -10.49
C ILE A 96 4.82 5.26 -11.83
N SER A 97 3.49 5.25 -11.81
CA SER A 97 2.64 5.58 -12.94
C SER A 97 1.68 6.70 -12.56
N HIS A 98 1.34 7.54 -13.53
CA HIS A 98 0.44 8.68 -13.36
C HIS A 98 -0.82 8.50 -14.19
N ARG A 99 -1.93 9.01 -13.68
CA ARG A 99 -3.20 9.05 -14.40
C ARG A 99 -3.07 9.90 -15.67
N THR A 100 -3.63 9.42 -16.76
CA THR A 100 -3.72 10.10 -18.05
C THR A 100 -5.20 10.22 -18.46
N LEU A 101 -5.48 10.84 -19.58
CA LEU A 101 -6.84 10.92 -20.13
C LEU A 101 -7.38 9.53 -20.50
N ASP A 102 -6.49 8.63 -20.96
CA ASP A 102 -6.85 7.31 -21.46
C ASP A 102 -6.54 6.17 -20.48
N GLY A 103 -6.22 6.49 -19.21
CA GLY A 103 -5.91 5.47 -18.20
C GLY A 103 -4.64 5.79 -17.40
N TRP A 104 -3.58 5.01 -17.55
CA TRP A 104 -2.33 5.14 -16.81
C TRP A 104 -1.11 5.28 -17.73
N SER A 105 -0.13 6.05 -17.30
CA SER A 105 1.16 6.14 -18.03
C SER A 105 1.94 4.83 -17.90
N VAL A 106 2.88 4.60 -18.83
CA VAL A 106 3.86 3.53 -18.65
C VAL A 106 4.63 3.75 -17.35
N PRO A 107 4.69 2.76 -16.44
CA PRO A 107 5.38 2.89 -15.18
C PRO A 107 6.86 3.21 -15.36
N LYS A 108 7.37 4.17 -14.59
CA LYS A 108 8.79 4.56 -14.58
C LYS A 108 9.46 4.06 -13.30
N PRO A 109 10.60 3.36 -13.39
CA PRO A 109 11.30 2.87 -12.21
C PRO A 109 11.66 4.00 -11.23
N VAL A 110 11.49 3.70 -9.94
CA VAL A 110 11.89 4.59 -8.85
C VAL A 110 13.34 4.33 -8.50
N VAL A 111 14.12 5.40 -8.35
CA VAL A 111 15.51 5.33 -7.91
C VAL A 111 15.54 5.56 -6.38
N ILE A 112 16.08 4.59 -5.65
CA ILE A 112 16.36 4.71 -4.20
C ILE A 112 17.88 4.63 -4.04
N LYS A 113 18.47 5.61 -3.34
CA LYS A 113 19.93 5.66 -3.13
C LYS A 113 20.39 4.48 -2.27
N ASN A 114 21.47 3.83 -2.68
CA ASN A 114 22.06 2.67 -2.00
C ASN A 114 21.06 1.53 -1.72
N PHE A 115 20.08 1.36 -2.60
CA PHE A 115 19.06 0.32 -2.47
C PHE A 115 19.63 -1.07 -2.76
N TYR A 116 19.38 -1.98 -1.86
CA TYR A 116 19.49 -3.42 -2.07
C TYR A 116 18.51 -4.14 -1.14
N ASN A 117 18.16 -5.35 -1.49
CA ASN A 117 17.32 -6.24 -0.71
C ASN A 117 17.86 -7.67 -0.87
N ASP A 118 18.34 -8.25 0.20
CA ASP A 118 18.87 -9.62 0.21
C ASP A 118 17.76 -10.67 0.31
N ASN A 119 16.51 -10.23 0.60
CA ASN A 119 15.33 -11.10 0.59
C ASN A 119 14.75 -11.25 -0.82
N ARG A 120 14.10 -12.39 -1.04
CA ARG A 120 13.37 -12.68 -2.27
C ARG A 120 12.18 -11.73 -2.48
N PHE A 121 11.56 -11.26 -1.39
CA PHE A 121 10.35 -10.43 -1.41
C PHE A 121 10.66 -9.07 -0.79
N GLY A 122 10.05 -8.03 -1.34
CA GLY A 122 10.02 -6.70 -0.77
C GLY A 122 8.63 -6.10 -0.91
N GLU A 123 8.17 -5.42 0.10
CA GLU A 123 6.88 -4.73 0.10
C GLU A 123 7.10 -3.24 0.34
N TYR A 124 6.20 -2.43 -0.21
CA TYR A 124 6.38 -0.98 -0.30
C TYR A 124 5.06 -0.25 -0.07
N SER A 125 5.11 0.90 0.59
CA SER A 125 3.96 1.78 0.79
C SER A 125 4.38 3.24 0.63
N LEU A 126 3.83 3.93 -0.35
CA LEU A 126 4.01 5.37 -0.52
C LEU A 126 2.95 6.10 0.29
N ALA A 127 3.38 6.98 1.17
CA ALA A 127 2.47 7.80 1.97
C ALA A 127 1.69 8.81 1.12
N ASN A 128 0.59 9.31 1.67
CA ASN A 128 -0.29 10.27 1.00
C ASN A 128 0.38 11.61 0.69
N ASP A 129 1.50 11.94 1.32
CA ASP A 129 2.31 13.12 1.01
C ASP A 129 3.11 13.00 -0.29
N ASN A 130 3.10 11.82 -0.93
CA ASN A 130 3.89 11.48 -2.12
C ASN A 130 5.41 11.73 -1.93
N LYS A 131 5.88 11.85 -0.68
CA LYS A 131 7.28 12.13 -0.34
C LYS A 131 7.91 11.07 0.53
N THR A 132 7.11 10.32 1.28
CA THR A 132 7.55 9.31 2.24
C THR A 132 7.25 7.91 1.70
N LEU A 133 8.28 7.07 1.61
CA LEU A 133 8.19 5.69 1.13
C LEU A 133 8.63 4.73 2.24
N ILE A 134 7.75 3.82 2.66
CA ILE A 134 8.07 2.77 3.61
C ILE A 134 8.41 1.49 2.84
N LEU A 135 9.45 0.80 3.29
CA LEU A 135 9.96 -0.44 2.72
C LEU A 135 9.94 -1.55 3.76
N ALA A 136 9.62 -2.77 3.35
CA ALA A 136 9.92 -4.00 4.09
C ALA A 136 10.94 -4.79 3.28
N VAL A 137 12.20 -4.75 3.69
CA VAL A 137 13.35 -5.32 2.98
C VAL A 137 14.39 -5.90 3.94
N GLU A 138 15.18 -6.85 3.46
CA GLU A 138 16.30 -7.41 4.21
C GLU A 138 17.60 -6.70 3.80
N ARG A 139 18.28 -6.10 4.78
CA ARG A 139 19.55 -5.39 4.60
C ARG A 139 20.54 -5.83 5.67
N LYS A 140 21.81 -5.49 5.51
CA LYS A 140 22.88 -5.85 6.46
C LYS A 140 22.69 -5.24 7.85
N ASP A 141 21.98 -4.13 7.94
CA ASP A 141 21.62 -3.45 9.17
C ASP A 141 20.24 -3.86 9.70
N ALA A 142 19.61 -4.88 9.11
CA ALA A 142 18.39 -5.45 9.62
C ALA A 142 18.64 -6.14 10.97
N ARG A 143 17.64 -6.07 11.84
CA ARG A 143 17.67 -6.66 13.18
C ARG A 143 17.35 -8.16 13.15
N GLY A 144 16.46 -8.54 12.23
CA GLY A 144 16.00 -9.91 12.02
C GLY A 144 16.14 -10.32 10.56
N GLY A 145 15.03 -10.70 9.95
CA GLY A 145 14.95 -10.94 8.52
C GLY A 145 14.67 -9.64 7.76
N LYS A 146 13.47 -9.49 7.19
CA LYS A 146 13.04 -8.19 6.65
C LYS A 146 12.71 -7.24 7.79
N ASP A 147 13.25 -6.03 7.71
CA ASP A 147 12.93 -4.91 8.59
C ASP A 147 12.17 -3.82 7.83
N LEU A 148 11.48 -2.95 8.55
CA LEU A 148 10.87 -1.74 7.99
C LEU A 148 11.87 -0.58 7.96
N TYR A 149 11.89 0.09 6.82
CA TYR A 149 12.72 1.27 6.55
C TYR A 149 11.87 2.40 5.99
N VAL A 150 12.35 3.63 6.10
CA VAL A 150 11.75 4.79 5.45
C VAL A 150 12.75 5.48 4.51
N CYS A 151 12.24 5.95 3.37
CA CYS A 151 12.97 6.81 2.44
C CYS A 151 12.18 8.07 2.17
N PHE A 152 12.90 9.14 1.83
CA PHE A 152 12.32 10.46 1.56
C PHE A 152 12.63 10.90 0.14
N ARG A 153 11.61 11.42 -0.56
CA ARG A 153 11.78 11.96 -1.92
C ARG A 153 12.71 13.16 -1.90
N GLN A 154 13.65 13.14 -2.84
CA GLN A 154 14.64 14.19 -3.04
C GLN A 154 14.20 15.14 -4.18
N GLU A 155 14.89 16.28 -4.34
CA GLU A 155 14.63 17.25 -5.41
C GLU A 155 14.78 16.65 -6.82
N ASP A 156 15.70 15.70 -7.00
CA ASP A 156 15.92 14.97 -8.25
C ASP A 156 14.87 13.86 -8.50
N SER A 157 13.80 13.82 -7.71
CA SER A 157 12.75 12.81 -7.72
C SER A 157 13.20 11.39 -7.32
N SER A 158 14.46 11.17 -6.96
CA SER A 158 14.92 9.94 -6.32
C SER A 158 14.45 9.89 -4.86
N PHE A 159 14.59 8.73 -4.23
CA PHE A 159 14.42 8.59 -2.78
C PHE A 159 15.77 8.48 -2.09
N SER A 160 15.83 8.94 -0.85
CA SER A 160 17.00 8.83 0.01
C SER A 160 17.41 7.37 0.24
N GLU A 161 18.59 7.15 0.79
CA GLU A 161 18.97 5.86 1.36
C GLU A 161 17.95 5.42 2.42
N PRO A 162 17.61 4.11 2.51
CA PRO A 162 16.70 3.58 3.50
C PRO A 162 17.22 3.78 4.93
N LEU A 163 16.40 4.42 5.78
CA LEU A 163 16.62 4.58 7.21
C LEU A 163 15.83 3.53 7.97
N ASN A 164 16.49 2.69 8.77
CA ASN A 164 15.84 1.67 9.61
C ASN A 164 14.93 2.33 10.66
N LEU A 165 13.68 1.85 10.81
CA LEU A 165 12.72 2.42 11.78
C LEU A 165 13.05 2.13 13.25
N GLY A 166 14.04 1.29 13.49
CA GLY A 166 14.58 1.02 14.83
C GLY A 166 13.90 -0.13 15.57
N PRO A 167 14.44 -0.48 16.75
CA PRO A 167 14.16 -1.73 17.44
C PRO A 167 12.78 -1.80 18.12
N VAL A 168 12.03 -0.72 18.15
CA VAL A 168 10.64 -0.73 18.65
C VAL A 168 9.71 -1.32 17.60
N VAL A 169 9.94 -0.98 16.32
CA VAL A 169 9.15 -1.47 15.19
C VAL A 169 9.71 -2.80 14.68
N ASN A 170 11.02 -2.86 14.48
CA ASN A 170 11.69 -4.03 13.92
C ASN A 170 12.05 -5.04 15.01
N SER A 171 11.60 -6.27 14.83
CA SER A 171 11.80 -7.38 15.76
C SER A 171 13.04 -8.24 15.41
N LEU A 172 13.17 -9.43 15.98
CA LEU A 172 14.13 -10.45 15.55
C LEU A 172 13.57 -11.38 14.47
N GLY A 173 12.30 -11.22 14.11
CA GLY A 173 11.63 -11.94 13.03
C GLY A 173 11.63 -11.15 11.73
N HIS A 174 10.52 -11.22 11.03
CA HIS A 174 10.26 -10.46 9.80
C HIS A 174 9.16 -9.45 10.05
N GLU A 175 9.36 -8.24 9.55
CA GLU A 175 8.30 -7.26 9.33
C GLU A 175 7.96 -7.22 7.84
N ALA A 176 6.67 -7.15 7.54
CA ALA A 176 6.15 -7.26 6.18
C ALA A 176 4.94 -6.34 5.95
N THR A 177 4.57 -6.18 4.70
CA THR A 177 3.33 -5.54 4.24
C THR A 177 3.00 -4.20 4.94
N PRO A 178 3.94 -3.23 4.97
CA PRO A 178 3.72 -1.96 5.63
C PRO A 178 2.61 -1.15 4.95
N PHE A 179 1.78 -0.50 5.75
CA PHE A 179 0.79 0.46 5.30
C PHE A 179 0.81 1.70 6.20
N ILE A 180 1.26 2.83 5.68
CA ILE A 180 1.15 4.12 6.36
C ILE A 180 -0.23 4.72 6.11
N ALA A 181 -0.99 4.94 7.18
CA ALA A 181 -2.34 5.49 7.07
C ALA A 181 -2.35 6.95 6.61
N SER A 182 -3.52 7.42 6.19
CA SER A 182 -3.71 8.78 5.68
C SER A 182 -3.36 9.89 6.67
N ASP A 183 -3.29 9.58 7.98
CA ASP A 183 -2.87 10.51 9.03
C ASP A 183 -1.35 10.76 9.05
N GLY A 184 -0.56 10.02 8.25
CA GLY A 184 0.90 10.12 8.15
C GLY A 184 1.67 9.73 9.43
N THR A 185 0.97 9.17 10.42
CA THR A 185 1.54 8.81 11.72
C THR A 185 1.28 7.37 12.13
N SER A 186 0.16 6.79 11.74
CA SER A 186 -0.21 5.41 12.05
C SER A 186 0.35 4.46 11.00
N LEU A 187 1.26 3.58 11.41
CA LEU A 187 1.86 2.54 10.58
C LEU A 187 1.29 1.19 10.97
N TYR A 188 0.66 0.51 10.02
CA TYR A 188 0.22 -0.87 10.13
C TYR A 188 1.23 -1.76 9.41
N PHE A 189 1.50 -2.92 9.97
CA PHE A 189 2.43 -3.88 9.37
C PHE A 189 2.15 -5.27 9.90
N SER A 190 2.60 -6.30 9.20
CA SER A 190 2.54 -7.67 9.68
C SER A 190 3.89 -8.12 10.20
N SER A 191 3.92 -8.91 11.26
CA SER A 191 5.15 -9.43 11.85
C SER A 191 4.97 -10.83 12.43
N ASP A 192 6.01 -11.65 12.35
CA ASP A 192 6.14 -12.94 13.03
C ASP A 192 7.03 -12.86 14.28
N GLY A 193 7.64 -11.70 14.56
CA GLY A 193 8.61 -11.53 15.64
C GLY A 193 8.09 -10.79 16.87
N HIS A 194 6.94 -10.11 16.82
CA HIS A 194 6.33 -9.40 17.97
C HIS A 194 5.46 -10.31 18.86
N GLY A 195 5.29 -11.56 18.48
CA GLY A 195 4.37 -12.50 19.14
C GLY A 195 2.90 -12.18 18.82
N GLY A 196 2.04 -13.17 18.94
CA GLY A 196 0.63 -12.99 18.58
C GLY A 196 -0.15 -14.28 18.53
N PHE A 197 -1.04 -14.41 17.55
CA PHE A 197 -1.96 -15.53 17.41
C PHE A 197 -1.50 -16.56 16.37
N GLY A 198 -0.72 -16.11 15.36
CA GLY A 198 -0.38 -16.92 14.21
C GLY A 198 1.07 -16.81 13.73
N ALA A 199 1.26 -17.14 12.45
CA ALA A 199 2.55 -17.06 11.78
C ALA A 199 2.94 -15.61 11.50
N PHE A 200 2.00 -14.83 10.95
CA PHE A 200 2.12 -13.37 10.80
C PHE A 200 0.87 -12.71 11.32
N ASP A 201 1.02 -11.79 12.23
CA ASP A 201 -0.06 -10.98 12.79
C ASP A 201 0.07 -9.53 12.36
N VAL A 202 -1.07 -8.84 12.23
CA VAL A 202 -1.12 -7.41 11.95
C VAL A 202 -0.99 -6.61 13.24
N PHE A 203 -0.11 -5.62 13.21
CA PHE A 203 0.16 -4.66 14.29
C PHE A 203 -0.07 -3.24 13.82
N VAL A 204 -0.30 -2.34 14.78
CA VAL A 204 -0.28 -0.89 14.57
C VAL A 204 0.70 -0.22 15.52
N THR A 205 1.49 0.71 15.01
CA THR A 205 2.34 1.61 15.81
C THR A 205 2.13 3.05 15.37
N ARG A 206 2.50 4.01 16.21
CA ARG A 206 2.35 5.44 15.93
C ARG A 206 3.66 6.17 16.07
N ARG A 207 4.01 6.91 15.04
CA ARG A 207 5.18 7.76 15.03
C ARG A 207 5.03 8.88 16.08
N GLN A 208 6.07 9.07 16.92
CA GLN A 208 6.04 9.99 18.05
C GLN A 208 6.66 11.34 17.72
N ASP A 209 7.56 11.39 16.72
CA ASP A 209 8.24 12.61 16.29
C ASP A 209 8.65 12.57 14.81
N SER A 210 9.42 13.53 14.35
CA SER A 210 9.86 13.65 12.96
C SER A 210 11.09 12.80 12.59
N THR A 211 11.72 12.10 13.54
CA THR A 211 12.95 11.32 13.30
C THR A 211 12.71 10.01 12.55
N TRP A 212 11.49 9.47 12.57
CA TRP A 212 11.11 8.16 12.05
C TRP A 212 11.76 6.96 12.75
N THR A 213 12.44 7.20 13.87
CA THR A 213 13.04 6.14 14.71
C THR A 213 12.40 6.05 16.09
N ASN A 214 11.47 6.96 16.40
CA ASN A 214 10.74 7.01 17.66
C ASN A 214 9.26 6.66 17.43
N TRP A 215 8.87 5.48 17.87
CA TRP A 215 7.56 4.89 17.66
C TRP A 215 6.94 4.43 18.97
N SER A 216 5.63 4.37 19.03
CA SER A 216 4.93 3.70 20.13
C SER A 216 5.20 2.18 20.06
N THR A 217 5.09 1.49 21.18
CA THR A 217 5.08 0.01 21.17
C THR A 217 4.01 -0.50 20.21
N PRO A 218 4.33 -1.43 19.29
CA PRO A 218 3.34 -2.01 18.40
C PRO A 218 2.22 -2.71 19.17
N GLU A 219 0.98 -2.41 18.79
CA GLU A 219 -0.22 -3.06 19.34
C GLU A 219 -0.71 -4.10 18.33
N ASN A 220 -0.87 -5.35 18.79
CA ASN A 220 -1.53 -6.41 18.02
C ASN A 220 -3.02 -6.06 17.82
N LEU A 221 -3.55 -6.22 16.61
CA LEU A 221 -4.94 -5.86 16.29
C LEU A 221 -5.98 -6.82 16.89
N GLY A 222 -5.53 -7.91 17.52
CA GLY A 222 -6.36 -8.86 18.26
C GLY A 222 -6.97 -9.96 17.39
N ALA A 223 -7.56 -10.95 18.09
CA ALA A 223 -8.07 -12.18 17.47
C ALA A 223 -9.28 -12.00 16.53
N THR A 224 -9.84 -10.79 16.44
CA THR A 224 -10.88 -10.48 15.44
C THR A 224 -10.29 -10.31 14.03
N ILE A 225 -9.01 -9.94 13.95
CA ILE A 225 -8.27 -9.70 12.71
C ILE A 225 -7.22 -10.79 12.54
N ASN A 226 -6.44 -11.03 13.59
CA ASN A 226 -5.34 -11.97 13.56
C ASN A 226 -5.83 -13.40 13.85
N THR A 227 -5.42 -14.32 12.97
CA THR A 227 -5.77 -15.74 13.01
C THR A 227 -4.54 -16.59 13.40
N SER A 228 -4.67 -17.91 13.37
CA SER A 228 -3.50 -18.82 13.54
C SER A 228 -2.63 -18.92 12.27
N GLY A 229 -3.03 -18.30 11.19
CA GLY A 229 -2.37 -18.31 9.88
C GLY A 229 -1.52 -17.07 9.61
N TRP A 230 -1.55 -16.65 8.35
CA TRP A 230 -0.88 -15.48 7.84
C TRP A 230 -1.90 -14.38 7.61
N ASP A 231 -1.80 -13.29 8.34
CA ASP A 231 -2.65 -12.10 8.22
C ASP A 231 -1.81 -10.97 7.65
N LEU A 232 -2.06 -10.60 6.40
CA LEU A 232 -1.18 -9.77 5.58
C LEU A 232 -1.95 -8.70 4.81
N TYR A 233 -1.22 -7.73 4.26
CA TYR A 233 -1.71 -6.76 3.28
C TYR A 233 -2.88 -5.90 3.77
N TYR A 234 -2.71 -5.31 4.94
CA TYR A 234 -3.72 -4.48 5.59
C TYR A 234 -3.78 -3.09 4.96
N THR A 235 -4.98 -2.62 4.58
CA THR A 235 -5.18 -1.30 3.98
C THR A 235 -6.45 -0.65 4.50
N ILE A 236 -6.43 0.69 4.68
CA ILE A 236 -7.50 1.47 5.29
C ILE A 236 -7.78 2.69 4.42
N PRO A 237 -9.06 3.01 4.08
CA PRO A 237 -9.40 4.28 3.43
C PRO A 237 -9.21 5.47 4.37
N ALA A 238 -9.28 6.69 3.85
CA ALA A 238 -9.11 7.91 4.65
C ALA A 238 -10.16 8.06 5.77
N SER A 239 -11.35 7.45 5.62
CA SER A 239 -12.37 7.43 6.67
C SER A 239 -11.92 6.72 7.96
N GLY A 240 -11.01 5.75 7.84
CA GLY A 240 -10.40 5.07 8.98
C GLY A 240 -11.32 4.15 9.79
N ASP A 241 -12.53 3.85 9.33
CA ASP A 241 -13.54 3.10 10.08
C ASP A 241 -13.59 1.60 9.75
N TYR A 242 -13.00 1.19 8.64
CA TYR A 242 -12.86 -0.20 8.21
C TYR A 242 -11.53 -0.44 7.52
N ALA A 243 -11.19 -1.72 7.34
CA ALA A 243 -10.00 -2.15 6.60
C ALA A 243 -10.30 -3.30 5.66
N TYR A 244 -9.42 -3.48 4.67
CA TYR A 244 -9.29 -4.70 3.91
C TYR A 244 -7.98 -5.39 4.25
N TYR A 245 -7.97 -6.71 4.22
CA TYR A 245 -6.81 -7.55 4.46
C TYR A 245 -6.98 -8.89 3.75
N VAL A 246 -5.93 -9.69 3.68
CA VAL A 246 -5.97 -11.03 3.11
C VAL A 246 -5.91 -12.06 4.22
N SER A 247 -6.76 -13.06 4.14
CA SER A 247 -6.67 -14.28 4.94
C SER A 247 -6.74 -15.52 4.05
N TYR A 248 -6.12 -16.60 4.53
CA TYR A 248 -6.10 -17.90 3.87
C TYR A 248 -7.03 -18.91 4.55
N GLY A 249 -7.86 -18.46 5.49
CA GLY A 249 -8.87 -19.27 6.18
C GLY A 249 -10.29 -18.97 5.71
N ASN A 250 -11.11 -20.02 5.48
CA ASN A 250 -12.49 -19.90 5.00
C ASN A 250 -12.63 -19.16 3.67
N THR A 251 -11.80 -19.51 2.68
CA THR A 251 -11.69 -18.87 1.39
C THR A 251 -12.39 -19.65 0.28
N TYR A 252 -12.70 -18.96 -0.84
CA TYR A 252 -13.20 -19.58 -2.08
C TYR A 252 -12.06 -20.15 -2.93
N GLY A 253 -10.90 -19.46 -2.91
CA GLY A 253 -9.69 -19.82 -3.63
C GLY A 253 -8.55 -20.16 -2.68
N ALA A 254 -7.41 -19.55 -2.91
CA ALA A 254 -6.25 -19.65 -2.01
C ALA A 254 -6.30 -18.50 -0.98
N GLY A 255 -5.90 -17.28 -1.34
CA GLY A 255 -6.07 -16.09 -0.52
C GLY A 255 -7.29 -15.29 -0.96
N ASP A 256 -8.10 -14.84 0.00
CA ASP A 256 -9.26 -13.99 -0.26
C ASP A 256 -9.18 -12.67 0.51
N ILE A 257 -9.79 -11.63 -0.06
CA ILE A 257 -9.85 -10.30 0.53
C ILE A 257 -11.07 -10.22 1.46
N PHE A 258 -10.82 -9.82 2.69
CA PHE A 258 -11.86 -9.61 3.71
C PHE A 258 -11.96 -8.12 4.05
N ARG A 259 -13.16 -7.70 4.44
CA ARG A 259 -13.43 -6.37 5.00
C ARG A 259 -13.84 -6.48 6.45
N ILE A 260 -13.26 -5.65 7.31
CA ILE A 260 -13.58 -5.61 8.74
C ILE A 260 -13.73 -4.18 9.23
N GLY A 261 -14.70 -3.96 10.13
CA GLY A 261 -14.82 -2.71 10.87
C GLY A 261 -13.72 -2.57 11.91
N LEU A 262 -13.07 -1.41 11.96
CA LEU A 262 -11.99 -1.17 12.89
C LEU A 262 -12.48 -0.78 14.28
N PRO A 263 -12.02 -1.45 15.36
CA PRO A 263 -12.18 -0.97 16.72
C PRO A 263 -11.58 0.43 16.88
N LYS A 264 -12.27 1.34 17.60
CA LYS A 264 -11.82 2.75 17.75
C LYS A 264 -10.37 2.89 18.23
N LYS A 265 -9.91 1.98 19.09
CA LYS A 265 -8.56 2.02 19.67
C LYS A 265 -7.44 1.91 18.62
N VAL A 266 -7.67 1.13 17.57
CA VAL A 266 -6.68 0.84 16.54
C VAL A 266 -6.90 1.63 15.24
N ARG A 267 -7.85 2.57 15.22
CA ARG A 267 -8.07 3.45 14.06
C ARG A 267 -6.95 4.47 13.91
N PRO A 268 -6.61 4.85 12.67
CA PRO A 268 -5.81 6.04 12.42
C PRO A 268 -6.57 7.29 12.88
N ARG A 269 -5.88 8.42 13.01
CA ARG A 269 -6.54 9.70 13.25
C ARG A 269 -7.42 10.04 12.05
N PRO A 270 -8.65 10.52 12.26
CA PRO A 270 -9.51 10.93 11.16
C PRO A 270 -8.85 12.02 10.33
N VAL A 271 -8.93 11.88 9.01
CA VAL A 271 -8.49 12.89 8.05
C VAL A 271 -9.63 13.22 7.09
N VAL A 272 -9.65 14.43 6.60
CA VAL A 272 -10.61 14.89 5.60
C VAL A 272 -9.90 15.01 4.26
N LEU A 273 -10.42 14.32 3.25
CA LEU A 273 -9.95 14.45 1.88
C LEU A 273 -10.65 15.64 1.22
N ILE A 274 -9.89 16.68 0.91
CA ILE A 274 -10.38 17.84 0.17
C ILE A 274 -9.88 17.73 -1.26
N GLN A 275 -10.81 17.65 -2.22
CA GLN A 275 -10.51 17.61 -3.65
C GLN A 275 -11.09 18.82 -4.35
N GLY A 276 -10.34 19.42 -5.27
CA GLY A 276 -10.78 20.55 -6.06
C GLY A 276 -9.83 20.86 -7.21
N ARG A 277 -10.26 21.79 -8.06
CA ARG A 277 -9.43 22.34 -9.15
C ARG A 277 -9.42 23.84 -9.04
N VAL A 278 -8.25 24.45 -9.09
CA VAL A 278 -8.14 25.90 -9.25
C VAL A 278 -8.11 26.22 -10.72
N LEU A 279 -9.09 27.01 -11.17
CA LEU A 279 -9.26 27.35 -12.58
C LEU A 279 -9.10 28.85 -12.77
N ASN A 280 -8.51 29.25 -13.89
CA ASN A 280 -8.53 30.63 -14.34
C ASN A 280 -9.96 31.02 -14.68
N LYS A 281 -10.50 32.04 -14.00
CA LYS A 281 -11.89 32.47 -14.15
C LYS A 281 -12.27 32.91 -15.61
N LYS A 282 -11.29 33.38 -16.39
CA LYS A 282 -11.54 33.84 -17.76
C LYS A 282 -11.44 32.72 -18.79
N THR A 283 -10.47 31.81 -18.61
CA THR A 283 -10.17 30.78 -19.62
C THR A 283 -10.74 29.42 -19.26
N ASN A 284 -11.19 29.23 -18.00
CA ASN A 284 -11.64 27.97 -17.44
C ASN A 284 -10.56 26.83 -17.51
N GLN A 285 -9.29 27.24 -17.65
CA GLN A 285 -8.16 26.30 -17.67
C GLN A 285 -7.58 26.13 -16.26
N PRO A 286 -7.08 24.92 -15.91
CA PRO A 286 -6.36 24.72 -14.67
C PRO A 286 -5.15 25.66 -14.57
N ILE A 287 -4.91 26.19 -13.38
CA ILE A 287 -3.73 27.00 -13.07
C ILE A 287 -3.05 26.43 -11.82
N GLU A 288 -1.73 26.57 -11.77
CA GLU A 288 -0.94 26.33 -10.56
C GLU A 288 -1.28 27.40 -9.52
N ALA A 289 -1.54 26.98 -8.29
CA ALA A 289 -1.88 27.87 -7.19
C ALA A 289 -1.48 27.25 -5.84
N ASP A 290 -1.01 28.08 -4.93
CA ASP A 290 -0.84 27.73 -3.53
C ASP A 290 -2.19 27.75 -2.83
N ILE A 291 -2.51 26.70 -2.10
CA ILE A 291 -3.75 26.59 -1.33
C ILE A 291 -3.39 26.59 0.15
N PHE A 292 -3.88 27.58 0.88
CA PHE A 292 -3.77 27.66 2.33
C PHE A 292 -5.10 27.23 2.96
N TYR A 293 -5.02 26.43 4.00
CA TYR A 293 -6.19 26.06 4.78
C TYR A 293 -5.93 26.28 6.28
N GLU A 294 -6.97 26.60 7.01
CA GLU A 294 -6.97 26.79 8.45
C GLU A 294 -8.00 25.86 9.08
N ILE A 295 -7.61 25.17 10.14
CA ILE A 295 -8.56 24.40 10.96
C ILE A 295 -9.17 25.39 11.94
N LEU A 296 -10.45 25.68 11.75
CA LEU A 296 -11.17 26.54 12.69
C LEU A 296 -11.46 25.75 13.98
N PRO A 297 -11.26 26.35 15.16
CA PRO A 297 -11.67 25.74 16.42
C PRO A 297 -13.21 25.58 16.42
N GLU A 298 -13.69 24.47 16.99
CA GLU A 298 -15.12 24.20 17.23
C GLU A 298 -15.73 25.21 18.20
#